data_75e1338531cf214c4a6463a6eee83ddb
#
_entry.id   75e1338531cf214c4a6463a6eee83ddb
#
_cell.length_a   1.000
_cell.length_b   1.000
_cell.length_c   1.000
_cell.angle_alpha   90.00
_cell.angle_beta   90.00
_cell.angle_gamma   90.00
#
_symmetry.space_group_name_H-M   'P 1'
#
loop_
_entity.id
_entity.type
_entity.pdbx_description
1 polymer ?
#
loop_
_entity_poly.entity_id
_entity_poly.type
_entity_poly.pdbx_seq_one_letter_code
_entity_poly.pdbx_strand_id
1 'polypeptide(L)'
;MIKRNAVTAALLAAGMAISLIGCGSGAAGTASVQDTQARETVLDHSPDQSPEGETRIVVDHTGREIEIPAEINRIVISSLLPLPSVYSLFEGSAEKLVGIHPSSMAAAENSILPKVVPDLLDVNTDFLQGGELNIEELLNLKPDVVFYSANNTEEYEKLAAAGIPAVGFSTSNWDFDCVATFENWVKLLGEVLGQEDKAAGIADYGHQVYDEVQAVLNGAGDIEKPRVLILFNYANGVIKTSGSNFFGQYWIESTGGINVAADLTGTPEINMEQIYEWDPDIIYITNFSPYLPEDLYDNTIEGHDWSSVKAVKEGKVYKFPLGMYLSLIHI
;
A
#
# COMPACT_ATOMS: atom_id res chain seq x y z
N MET A 1 23.33 -38.79 -26.19
CA MET A 1 22.35 -39.84 -26.58
C MET A 1 20.96 -39.33 -26.24
N ILE A 2 20.21 -39.14 -27.25
CA ILE A 2 18.92 -38.52 -27.50
C ILE A 2 17.78 -39.32 -26.79
N LYS A 3 16.76 -38.62 -26.22
CA LYS A 3 15.35 -38.91 -26.53
C LYS A 3 14.43 -37.73 -26.14
N ARG A 4 13.95 -37.08 -27.23
CA ARG A 4 12.79 -36.21 -27.29
C ARG A 4 11.55 -37.08 -27.20
N ASN A 5 10.51 -36.65 -26.47
CA ASN A 5 9.14 -37.10 -26.73
C ASN A 5 8.22 -35.87 -26.77
N ALA A 6 7.70 -35.66 -27.97
CA ALA A 6 6.58 -34.80 -28.28
C ALA A 6 5.29 -35.59 -28.13
N VAL A 7 4.23 -35.02 -27.58
CA VAL A 7 2.84 -35.49 -27.67
C VAL A 7 1.95 -34.28 -27.93
N THR A 8 1.64 -34.11 -29.12
CA THR A 8 0.40 -34.04 -29.94
C THR A 8 -0.81 -33.33 -29.31
N ALA A 9 -1.19 -32.24 -30.01
CA ALA A 9 -2.47 -31.56 -29.93
C ALA A 9 -3.62 -32.43 -30.44
N ALA A 10 -4.80 -32.33 -29.86
CA ALA A 10 -6.06 -32.78 -30.45
C ALA A 10 -7.11 -31.66 -30.31
N LEU A 11 -7.43 -31.07 -31.45
CA LEU A 11 -8.64 -30.27 -31.69
C LEU A 11 -9.86 -31.19 -31.77
N LEU A 12 -10.97 -30.78 -31.19
CA LEU A 12 -12.30 -31.26 -31.58
C LEU A 12 -13.30 -30.09 -31.53
N ALA A 13 -13.68 -29.69 -32.74
CA ALA A 13 -14.79 -28.79 -33.03
C ALA A 13 -16.02 -29.66 -33.41
N ALA A 14 -17.23 -29.29 -33.02
CA ALA A 14 -18.55 -29.51 -33.62
C ALA A 14 -19.60 -29.27 -32.52
N GLY A 15 -20.73 -28.65 -32.74
CA GLY A 15 -21.43 -28.18 -33.92
C GLY A 15 -22.77 -27.57 -33.44
N MET A 16 -23.26 -26.67 -34.25
CA MET A 16 -24.53 -25.96 -34.12
C MET A 16 -25.75 -26.88 -34.14
N ALA A 17 -26.83 -26.50 -33.45
CA ALA A 17 -28.19 -26.78 -33.92
C ALA A 17 -29.14 -25.62 -33.50
N ILE A 18 -29.63 -24.97 -34.50
CA ILE A 18 -30.72 -23.98 -34.53
C ILE A 18 -32.03 -24.76 -34.56
N SER A 19 -33.04 -24.33 -33.79
CA SER A 19 -34.44 -24.68 -34.08
C SER A 19 -35.35 -23.51 -33.74
N LEU A 20 -35.79 -22.82 -34.80
CA LEU A 20 -36.92 -21.93 -34.87
C LEU A 20 -38.20 -22.78 -35.12
N ILE A 21 -39.37 -22.24 -34.83
CA ILE A 21 -40.78 -22.53 -35.25
C ILE A 21 -41.64 -22.56 -33.99
N GLY A 22 -42.76 -21.85 -33.88
CA GLY A 22 -43.57 -21.13 -34.83
C GLY A 22 -44.80 -20.51 -34.14
N CYS A 23 -45.39 -19.60 -34.83
CA CYS A 23 -46.64 -18.87 -34.56
C CYS A 23 -47.86 -19.77 -34.43
N GLY A 24 -48.86 -19.34 -33.62
CA GLY A 24 -50.20 -19.83 -33.63
C GLY A 24 -51.18 -18.84 -33.01
N SER A 25 -51.88 -18.14 -33.88
CA SER A 25 -53.01 -17.23 -33.61
C SER A 25 -54.33 -17.98 -33.49
N GLY A 26 -55.27 -17.45 -32.68
CA GLY A 26 -56.71 -17.90 -32.70
C GLY A 26 -57.47 -17.33 -31.50
N ALA A 27 -58.16 -16.39 -31.68
CA ALA A 27 -59.46 -15.76 -31.74
C ALA A 27 -60.47 -16.12 -30.61
N ALA A 28 -60.92 -15.05 -29.97
CA ALA A 28 -62.28 -14.63 -29.57
C ALA A 28 -63.24 -15.61 -28.84
N GLY A 29 -63.73 -15.11 -27.72
CA GLY A 29 -64.90 -15.61 -27.03
C GLY A 29 -65.32 -14.68 -25.89
N THR A 30 -66.32 -13.85 -26.15
CA THR A 30 -66.99 -12.95 -25.22
C THR A 30 -67.91 -13.71 -24.27
N ALA A 31 -67.91 -13.40 -22.98
CA ALA A 31 -69.09 -13.43 -22.13
C ALA A 31 -68.87 -12.67 -20.82
N SER A 32 -69.86 -11.95 -20.45
CA SER A 32 -70.03 -10.91 -19.49
C SER A 32 -70.19 -11.31 -18.03
N VAL A 33 -69.82 -10.35 -17.15
CA VAL A 33 -70.46 -9.89 -15.90
C VAL A 33 -70.45 -10.83 -14.69
N GLN A 34 -69.71 -10.45 -13.63
CA GLN A 34 -70.28 -9.95 -12.37
C GLN A 34 -69.22 -9.50 -11.36
N ASP A 35 -69.52 -8.40 -10.84
CA ASP A 35 -68.96 -7.60 -9.77
C ASP A 35 -68.70 -8.40 -8.48
N THR A 36 -67.46 -8.34 -7.95
CA THR A 36 -67.25 -8.51 -6.52
C THR A 36 -65.98 -7.74 -6.15
N GLN A 37 -66.15 -6.65 -5.47
CA GLN A 37 -65.10 -5.84 -4.87
C GLN A 37 -64.30 -6.67 -3.86
N ALA A 38 -63.10 -7.01 -4.19
CA ALA A 38 -62.03 -7.39 -3.23
C ALA A 38 -60.98 -6.29 -3.24
N ARG A 39 -60.84 -5.65 -2.12
CA ARG A 39 -59.83 -4.62 -1.81
C ARG A 39 -58.45 -5.24 -1.92
N GLU A 40 -57.76 -5.11 -3.03
CA GLU A 40 -56.36 -5.35 -3.14
C GLU A 40 -55.63 -4.18 -2.43
N THR A 41 -55.05 -4.45 -1.26
CA THR A 41 -53.98 -3.65 -0.68
C THR A 41 -52.78 -3.76 -1.63
N VAL A 42 -52.58 -2.80 -2.45
CA VAL A 42 -51.33 -2.58 -3.17
C VAL A 42 -50.26 -2.34 -2.09
N LEU A 43 -49.46 -3.35 -1.84
CA LEU A 43 -48.17 -3.17 -1.15
C LEU A 43 -47.28 -2.40 -2.14
N ASP A 44 -47.25 -1.11 -1.96
CA ASP A 44 -46.26 -0.22 -2.57
C ASP A 44 -44.87 -0.66 -2.02
N HIS A 45 -44.21 -1.49 -2.83
CA HIS A 45 -42.78 -1.74 -2.67
C HIS A 45 -42.06 -0.58 -3.34
N SER A 46 -42.09 0.59 -2.72
CA SER A 46 -41.03 1.57 -2.94
C SER A 46 -39.72 0.90 -2.54
N PRO A 47 -38.70 0.86 -3.40
CA PRO A 47 -37.38 0.51 -2.96
C PRO A 47 -37.01 1.47 -1.84
N ASP A 48 -36.56 0.93 -0.76
CA ASP A 48 -36.01 1.63 0.40
C ASP A 48 -34.93 2.61 -0.10
N GLN A 49 -35.32 3.84 -0.37
CA GLN A 49 -34.40 4.94 -0.56
C GLN A 49 -33.92 5.27 0.84
N SER A 50 -32.81 4.64 1.23
CA SER A 50 -31.97 5.22 2.26
C SER A 50 -31.77 6.70 1.91
N PRO A 51 -31.86 7.64 2.84
CA PRO A 51 -31.61 9.03 2.54
C PRO A 51 -30.24 9.11 1.87
N GLU A 52 -30.17 9.63 0.65
CA GLU A 52 -28.92 9.95 0.01
C GLU A 52 -28.16 10.86 0.99
N GLY A 53 -27.15 10.30 1.66
CA GLY A 53 -26.34 11.06 2.60
C GLY A 53 -25.65 12.20 1.84
N GLU A 54 -25.38 13.31 2.53
CA GLU A 54 -24.57 14.38 1.96
C GLU A 54 -23.24 13.80 1.46
N THR A 55 -22.81 14.22 0.28
CA THR A 55 -21.52 13.86 -0.31
C THR A 55 -20.63 15.09 -0.41
N ARG A 56 -19.34 14.87 -0.56
CA ARG A 56 -18.34 15.90 -0.83
C ARG A 56 -17.28 15.40 -1.78
N ILE A 57 -16.58 16.32 -2.43
CA ILE A 57 -15.52 15.99 -3.37
C ILE A 57 -14.18 16.21 -2.70
N VAL A 58 -13.27 15.25 -2.86
CA VAL A 58 -11.85 15.35 -2.52
C VAL A 58 -11.00 15.12 -3.77
N VAL A 59 -9.84 15.76 -3.84
CA VAL A 59 -8.90 15.56 -4.95
C VAL A 59 -7.76 14.66 -4.45
N ASP A 60 -7.62 13.48 -5.05
CA ASP A 60 -6.58 12.54 -4.67
C ASP A 60 -5.21 12.87 -5.28
N HIS A 61 -4.17 12.12 -4.91
CA HIS A 61 -2.81 12.36 -5.40
C HIS A 61 -2.60 11.99 -6.88
N THR A 62 -3.62 11.46 -7.55
CA THR A 62 -3.62 11.29 -9.01
C THR A 62 -4.22 12.52 -9.73
N GLY A 63 -4.77 13.48 -8.97
CA GLY A 63 -5.50 14.64 -9.47
C GLY A 63 -6.96 14.35 -9.85
N ARG A 64 -7.50 13.19 -9.46
CA ARG A 64 -8.91 12.87 -9.68
C ARG A 64 -9.79 13.48 -8.60
N GLU A 65 -10.93 14.01 -9.03
CA GLU A 65 -12.03 14.38 -8.15
C GLU A 65 -12.82 13.12 -7.79
N ILE A 66 -12.86 12.81 -6.49
CA ILE A 66 -13.56 11.63 -5.96
C ILE A 66 -14.73 12.11 -5.10
N GLU A 67 -15.92 11.68 -5.44
CA GLU A 67 -17.10 11.90 -4.62
C GLU A 67 -17.12 10.86 -3.50
N ILE A 68 -17.13 11.32 -2.24
CA ILE A 68 -17.15 10.49 -1.04
C ILE A 68 -18.32 10.90 -0.14
N PRO A 69 -18.84 10.03 0.73
CA PRO A 69 -19.80 10.42 1.76
C PRO A 69 -19.25 11.55 2.64
N ALA A 70 -20.10 12.48 3.06
CA ALA A 70 -19.71 13.57 3.96
C ALA A 70 -19.17 13.02 5.29
N GLU A 71 -19.77 11.94 5.77
CA GLU A 71 -19.34 11.22 6.98
C GLU A 71 -18.72 9.88 6.59
N ILE A 72 -17.46 9.66 7.00
CA ILE A 72 -16.68 8.43 6.75
C ILE A 72 -16.56 7.64 8.04
N ASN A 73 -17.06 6.40 8.02
CA ASN A 73 -17.05 5.49 9.16
C ASN A 73 -16.44 4.12 8.84
N ARG A 74 -16.28 3.78 7.56
CA ARG A 74 -15.79 2.47 7.13
C ARG A 74 -14.73 2.63 6.05
N ILE A 75 -13.48 2.43 6.43
CA ILE A 75 -12.32 2.65 5.57
C ILE A 75 -11.63 1.30 5.34
N VAL A 76 -11.27 1.02 4.09
CA VAL A 76 -10.34 -0.04 3.74
C VAL A 76 -9.06 0.59 3.20
N ILE A 77 -7.90 0.09 3.63
CA ILE A 77 -6.60 0.43 3.06
C ILE A 77 -6.06 -0.82 2.38
N SER A 78 -6.28 -0.91 1.07
CA SER A 78 -6.05 -2.12 0.29
C SER A 78 -4.61 -2.32 -0.14
N SER A 79 -3.88 -1.25 -0.31
CA SER A 79 -2.45 -1.21 -0.65
C SER A 79 -1.75 -0.10 0.11
N LEU A 80 -0.47 0.21 -0.20
CA LEU A 80 0.34 1.16 0.58
C LEU A 80 0.56 0.71 2.03
N LEU A 81 1.44 -0.25 2.20
CA LEU A 81 1.70 -0.93 3.48
C LEU A 81 1.94 0.01 4.69
N PRO A 82 2.57 1.21 4.56
CA PRO A 82 2.72 2.14 5.68
C PRO A 82 1.46 2.92 6.06
N LEU A 83 0.51 3.09 5.14
CA LEU A 83 -0.63 3.99 5.34
C LEU A 83 -1.54 3.62 6.53
N PRO A 84 -1.81 2.33 6.83
CA PRO A 84 -2.59 1.96 8.02
C PRO A 84 -2.02 2.49 9.33
N SER A 85 -0.69 2.59 9.44
CA SER A 85 -0.04 3.13 10.64
C SER A 85 -0.11 4.63 10.70
N VAL A 86 0.11 5.30 9.56
CA VAL A 86 -0.07 6.75 9.47
C VAL A 86 -1.49 7.12 9.85
N TYR A 87 -2.48 6.42 9.29
CA TYR A 87 -3.89 6.59 9.63
C TYR A 87 -4.16 6.37 11.13
N SER A 88 -3.73 5.21 11.66
CA SER A 88 -4.00 4.84 13.06
C SER A 88 -3.38 5.82 14.06
N LEU A 89 -2.19 6.34 13.79
CA LEU A 89 -1.57 7.37 14.61
C LEU A 89 -2.21 8.74 14.39
N PHE A 90 -2.65 9.04 13.16
CA PHE A 90 -3.41 10.25 12.87
C PHE A 90 -4.73 10.27 13.64
N GLU A 91 -5.51 9.19 13.60
CA GLU A 91 -6.79 9.10 14.31
C GLU A 91 -6.62 8.83 15.81
N GLY A 92 -5.55 8.14 16.23
CA GLY A 92 -5.37 7.60 17.57
C GLY A 92 -6.20 6.33 17.83
N SER A 93 -6.77 5.74 16.77
CA SER A 93 -7.65 4.57 16.78
C SER A 93 -7.70 3.91 15.41
N ALA A 94 -8.05 2.62 15.36
CA ALA A 94 -8.38 1.90 14.13
C ALA A 94 -9.90 1.61 14.00
N GLU A 95 -10.75 2.20 14.83
CA GLU A 95 -12.19 1.90 14.89
C GLU A 95 -12.90 2.00 13.53
N LYS A 96 -12.52 2.96 12.70
CA LYS A 96 -13.08 3.11 11.35
C LYS A 96 -12.41 2.24 10.28
N LEU A 97 -11.29 1.59 10.58
CA LEU A 97 -10.64 0.66 9.65
C LEU A 97 -11.38 -0.67 9.66
N VAL A 98 -11.99 -1.01 8.55
CA VAL A 98 -12.69 -2.29 8.37
C VAL A 98 -11.88 -3.30 7.55
N GLY A 99 -10.79 -2.86 6.92
CA GLY A 99 -9.88 -3.74 6.17
C GLY A 99 -8.51 -3.10 5.96
N ILE A 100 -7.44 -3.89 6.12
CA ILE A 100 -6.06 -3.52 5.77
C ILE A 100 -5.35 -4.66 5.04
N HIS A 101 -4.29 -4.34 4.30
CA HIS A 101 -3.48 -5.34 3.61
C HIS A 101 -2.82 -6.30 4.61
N PRO A 102 -2.76 -7.64 4.34
CA PRO A 102 -2.15 -8.63 5.24
C PRO A 102 -0.70 -8.31 5.63
N SER A 103 0.09 -7.76 4.69
CA SER A 103 1.47 -7.35 5.01
C SER A 103 1.53 -6.13 5.93
N SER A 104 0.52 -5.26 5.91
CA SER A 104 0.40 -4.16 6.88
C SER A 104 0.05 -4.69 8.27
N MET A 105 -0.80 -5.71 8.35
CA MET A 105 -1.11 -6.40 9.61
C MET A 105 0.15 -7.06 10.18
N ALA A 106 0.89 -7.82 9.37
CA ALA A 106 2.14 -8.45 9.81
C ALA A 106 3.18 -7.42 10.29
N ALA A 107 3.25 -6.24 9.65
CA ALA A 107 4.10 -5.15 10.11
C ALA A 107 3.61 -4.55 11.43
N ALA A 108 2.29 -4.35 11.59
CA ALA A 108 1.70 -3.83 12.81
C ALA A 108 1.96 -4.75 14.01
N GLU A 109 1.74 -6.05 13.88
CA GLU A 109 2.00 -7.07 14.91
C GLU A 109 3.43 -7.04 15.45
N ASN A 110 4.40 -6.71 14.59
CA ASN A 110 5.83 -6.67 14.92
C ASN A 110 6.35 -5.26 15.28
N SER A 111 5.45 -4.32 15.60
CA SER A 111 5.75 -2.91 15.88
C SER A 111 5.33 -2.47 17.29
N ILE A 112 5.44 -1.16 17.55
CA ILE A 112 4.89 -0.52 18.76
C ILE A 112 3.38 -0.31 18.66
N LEU A 113 2.79 -0.38 17.44
CA LEU A 113 1.38 -0.03 17.20
C LEU A 113 0.39 -0.78 18.09
N PRO A 114 0.52 -2.09 18.37
CA PRO A 114 -0.40 -2.80 19.26
C PRO A 114 -0.47 -2.23 20.68
N LYS A 115 0.56 -1.48 21.09
CA LYS A 115 0.57 -0.81 22.42
C LYS A 115 -0.09 0.57 22.38
N VAL A 116 -0.15 1.21 21.21
CA VAL A 116 -0.70 2.56 21.02
C VAL A 116 -2.11 2.50 20.46
N VAL A 117 -2.35 1.61 19.50
CA VAL A 117 -3.62 1.41 18.79
C VAL A 117 -3.92 -0.09 18.73
N PRO A 118 -4.34 -0.72 19.84
CA PRO A 118 -4.52 -2.16 19.95
C PRO A 118 -5.62 -2.71 19.03
N ASP A 119 -6.67 -1.94 18.77
CA ASP A 119 -7.78 -2.26 17.88
C ASP A 119 -7.37 -2.45 16.41
N LEU A 120 -6.17 -2.01 16.01
CA LEU A 120 -5.63 -2.26 14.68
C LEU A 120 -5.46 -3.77 14.39
N LEU A 121 -5.20 -4.58 15.40
CA LEU A 121 -5.02 -6.02 15.24
C LEU A 121 -6.33 -6.80 14.97
N ASP A 122 -7.47 -6.17 15.20
CA ASP A 122 -8.80 -6.77 14.96
C ASP A 122 -9.34 -6.47 13.55
N VAL A 123 -8.60 -5.70 12.74
CA VAL A 123 -9.03 -5.28 11.40
C VAL A 123 -8.95 -6.44 10.41
N ASN A 124 -9.96 -6.57 9.54
CA ASN A 124 -10.03 -7.64 8.54
C ASN A 124 -8.91 -7.56 7.49
N THR A 125 -8.42 -8.72 7.07
CA THR A 125 -7.40 -8.87 6.02
C THR A 125 -7.82 -9.80 4.88
N ASP A 126 -9.02 -10.40 4.94
CA ASP A 126 -9.43 -11.51 4.07
C ASP A 126 -9.91 -11.09 2.68
N PHE A 127 -10.09 -9.78 2.44
CA PHE A 127 -10.50 -9.24 1.15
C PHE A 127 -9.41 -9.31 0.07
N LEU A 128 -8.20 -9.76 0.42
CA LEU A 128 -7.12 -10.06 -0.51
C LEU A 128 -6.88 -11.57 -0.57
N GLN A 129 -6.93 -12.14 -1.77
CA GLN A 129 -6.69 -13.56 -2.00
C GLN A 129 -5.55 -13.74 -3.00
N GLY A 130 -4.49 -14.43 -2.60
CA GLY A 130 -3.31 -14.61 -3.45
C GLY A 130 -2.60 -13.32 -3.87
N GLY A 131 -2.81 -12.23 -3.14
CA GLY A 131 -2.29 -10.90 -3.45
C GLY A 131 -3.19 -10.08 -4.39
N GLU A 132 -4.33 -10.63 -4.81
CA GLU A 132 -5.31 -9.93 -5.64
C GLU A 132 -6.54 -9.49 -4.83
N LEU A 133 -7.11 -8.34 -5.21
CA LEU A 133 -8.30 -7.78 -4.58
C LEU A 133 -9.53 -8.63 -4.94
N ASN A 134 -10.18 -9.19 -3.91
CA ASN A 134 -11.47 -9.85 -4.03
C ASN A 134 -12.59 -8.84 -3.79
N ILE A 135 -13.22 -8.38 -4.87
CA ILE A 135 -14.27 -7.35 -4.83
C ILE A 135 -15.49 -7.80 -4.03
N GLU A 136 -15.86 -9.08 -4.07
CA GLU A 136 -17.01 -9.61 -3.33
C GLU A 136 -16.77 -9.52 -1.82
N GLU A 137 -15.61 -9.95 -1.35
CA GLU A 137 -15.23 -9.84 0.06
C GLU A 137 -15.06 -8.38 0.49
N LEU A 138 -14.53 -7.52 -0.38
CA LEU A 138 -14.42 -6.10 -0.12
C LEU A 138 -15.80 -5.44 0.04
N LEU A 139 -16.77 -5.77 -0.82
CA LEU A 139 -18.15 -5.26 -0.71
C LEU A 139 -18.85 -5.74 0.55
N ASN A 140 -18.53 -6.95 1.07
CA ASN A 140 -19.04 -7.45 2.33
C ASN A 140 -18.57 -6.59 3.52
N LEU A 141 -17.42 -5.93 3.40
CA LEU A 141 -16.93 -4.96 4.39
C LEU A 141 -17.69 -3.63 4.33
N LYS A 142 -18.48 -3.37 3.28
CA LYS A 142 -19.26 -2.14 3.07
C LYS A 142 -18.42 -0.87 3.31
N PRO A 143 -17.30 -0.68 2.62
CA PRO A 143 -16.48 0.50 2.82
C PRO A 143 -17.19 1.75 2.29
N ASP A 144 -17.07 2.86 3.03
CA ASP A 144 -17.44 4.20 2.56
C ASP A 144 -16.40 4.72 1.56
N VAL A 145 -15.15 4.33 1.76
CA VAL A 145 -14.00 4.69 0.92
C VAL A 145 -12.90 3.65 1.02
N VAL A 146 -12.20 3.45 -0.09
CA VAL A 146 -10.98 2.63 -0.14
C VAL A 146 -9.78 3.53 -0.42
N PHE A 147 -8.74 3.43 0.42
CA PHE A 147 -7.44 4.05 0.16
C PHE A 147 -6.55 3.05 -0.57
N TYR A 148 -5.99 3.46 -1.70
CA TYR A 148 -5.19 2.60 -2.54
C TYR A 148 -3.90 3.31 -3.01
N SER A 149 -2.96 2.56 -3.61
CA SER A 149 -1.76 3.15 -4.21
C SER A 149 -2.10 3.88 -5.50
N ALA A 150 -1.85 5.18 -5.56
CA ALA A 150 -2.07 6.02 -6.74
C ALA A 150 -1.38 5.48 -8.00
N ASN A 151 -0.32 4.69 -7.84
CA ASN A 151 0.40 4.06 -8.95
C ASN A 151 -0.25 2.75 -9.44
N ASN A 152 -1.27 2.23 -8.74
CA ASN A 152 -1.96 1.00 -9.11
C ASN A 152 -3.26 1.30 -9.88
N THR A 153 -3.13 1.57 -11.18
CA THR A 153 -4.27 1.89 -12.05
C THR A 153 -5.25 0.72 -12.17
N GLU A 154 -4.76 -0.52 -12.18
CA GLU A 154 -5.59 -1.72 -12.28
C GLU A 154 -6.52 -1.86 -11.06
N GLU A 155 -5.98 -1.61 -9.86
CA GLU A 155 -6.75 -1.62 -8.63
C GLU A 155 -7.84 -0.55 -8.64
N TYR A 156 -7.49 0.67 -9.07
CA TYR A 156 -8.47 1.74 -9.25
C TYR A 156 -9.61 1.35 -10.19
N GLU A 157 -9.29 0.77 -11.35
CA GLU A 157 -10.30 0.37 -12.33
C GLU A 157 -11.25 -0.69 -11.76
N LYS A 158 -10.74 -1.65 -10.97
CA LYS A 158 -11.57 -2.65 -10.28
C LYS A 158 -12.52 -2.01 -9.26
N LEU A 159 -12.01 -1.08 -8.45
CA LEU A 159 -12.80 -0.35 -7.44
C LEU A 159 -13.87 0.52 -8.08
N ALA A 160 -13.50 1.30 -9.10
CA ALA A 160 -14.42 2.16 -9.84
C ALA A 160 -15.53 1.36 -10.54
N ALA A 161 -15.19 0.21 -11.15
CA ALA A 161 -16.17 -0.68 -11.78
C ALA A 161 -17.17 -1.28 -10.77
N ALA A 162 -16.76 -1.43 -9.51
CA ALA A 162 -17.59 -1.88 -8.40
C ALA A 162 -18.40 -0.73 -7.75
N GLY A 163 -18.23 0.52 -8.21
CA GLY A 163 -18.91 1.69 -7.64
C GLY A 163 -18.40 2.08 -6.24
N ILE A 164 -17.18 1.69 -5.88
CA ILE A 164 -16.58 1.97 -4.57
C ILE A 164 -15.76 3.26 -4.68
N PRO A 165 -16.00 4.29 -3.86
CA PRO A 165 -15.14 5.47 -3.81
C PRO A 165 -13.70 5.08 -3.45
N ALA A 166 -12.74 5.48 -4.31
CA ALA A 166 -11.34 5.10 -4.16
C ALA A 166 -10.44 6.33 -4.19
N VAL A 167 -9.70 6.57 -3.11
CA VAL A 167 -8.79 7.71 -2.94
C VAL A 167 -7.34 7.24 -3.06
N GLY A 168 -6.63 7.74 -4.07
CA GLY A 168 -5.28 7.35 -4.40
C GLY A 168 -4.23 8.13 -3.60
N PHE A 169 -3.40 7.40 -2.85
CA PHE A 169 -2.24 7.96 -2.15
C PHE A 169 -0.95 7.67 -2.94
N SER A 170 -0.14 8.69 -3.20
CA SER A 170 1.12 8.54 -3.93
C SER A 170 2.32 8.40 -3.01
N THR A 171 3.30 7.59 -3.43
CA THR A 171 4.62 7.47 -2.82
C THR A 171 5.72 8.16 -3.64
N SER A 172 5.41 8.60 -4.86
CA SER A 172 6.42 9.05 -5.83
C SER A 172 6.22 10.47 -6.35
N ASN A 173 5.11 11.14 -6.05
CA ASN A 173 4.82 12.49 -6.57
C ASN A 173 5.80 13.56 -6.08
N TRP A 174 6.56 13.28 -5.04
CA TRP A 174 7.49 14.22 -4.40
C TRP A 174 8.93 13.71 -4.44
N ASP A 175 9.34 13.09 -5.54
CA ASP A 175 10.70 12.60 -5.78
C ASP A 175 11.27 11.73 -4.64
N PHE A 176 10.38 10.95 -4.00
CA PHE A 176 10.70 10.12 -2.83
C PHE A 176 11.19 10.90 -1.60
N ASP A 177 10.91 12.20 -1.53
CA ASP A 177 11.06 12.98 -0.30
C ASP A 177 10.09 12.47 0.75
N CYS A 178 10.63 11.93 1.85
CA CYS A 178 9.83 11.29 2.89
C CYS A 178 9.01 12.31 3.68
N VAL A 179 9.54 13.51 3.92
CA VAL A 179 8.83 14.55 4.67
C VAL A 179 7.68 15.09 3.82
N ALA A 180 7.92 15.42 2.56
CA ALA A 180 6.89 15.86 1.65
C ALA A 180 5.83 14.78 1.40
N THR A 181 6.24 13.51 1.27
CA THR A 181 5.29 12.38 1.12
C THR A 181 4.39 12.26 2.34
N PHE A 182 4.96 12.28 3.55
CA PHE A 182 4.21 12.21 4.80
C PHE A 182 3.26 13.39 4.97
N GLU A 183 3.73 14.61 4.76
CA GLU A 183 2.92 15.82 4.81
C GLU A 183 1.69 15.71 3.92
N ASN A 184 1.88 15.32 2.65
CA ASN A 184 0.77 15.22 1.71
C ASN A 184 -0.18 14.06 2.04
N TRP A 185 0.31 12.94 2.56
CA TRP A 185 -0.55 11.87 3.06
C TRP A 185 -1.42 12.35 4.21
N VAL A 186 -0.82 13.03 5.18
CA VAL A 186 -1.55 13.56 6.35
C VAL A 186 -2.57 14.62 5.92
N LYS A 187 -2.22 15.51 4.98
CA LYS A 187 -3.15 16.50 4.41
C LYS A 187 -4.34 15.83 3.73
N LEU A 188 -4.11 14.83 2.87
CA LEU A 188 -5.19 14.10 2.21
C LEU A 188 -6.06 13.32 3.21
N LEU A 189 -5.46 12.75 4.27
CA LEU A 189 -6.23 12.16 5.38
C LEU A 189 -7.11 13.21 6.06
N GLY A 190 -6.56 14.40 6.34
CA GLY A 190 -7.32 15.52 6.89
C GLY A 190 -8.50 15.91 6.02
N GLU A 191 -8.28 16.05 4.71
CA GLU A 191 -9.34 16.34 3.73
C GLU A 191 -10.41 15.25 3.69
N VAL A 192 -10.02 13.96 3.67
CA VAL A 192 -10.95 12.82 3.63
C VAL A 192 -11.72 12.66 4.95
N LEU A 193 -11.17 13.05 6.08
CA LEU A 193 -11.77 12.86 7.40
C LEU A 193 -12.41 14.14 7.97
N GLY A 194 -12.29 15.29 7.26
CA GLY A 194 -12.76 16.59 7.75
C GLY A 194 -11.97 17.08 8.97
N GLN A 195 -10.65 16.85 8.98
CA GLN A 195 -9.74 17.16 10.09
C GLN A 195 -8.50 17.94 9.60
N GLU A 196 -8.70 18.91 8.73
CA GLU A 196 -7.63 19.66 8.05
C GLU A 196 -6.73 20.41 9.04
N ASP A 197 -7.28 20.98 10.11
CA ASP A 197 -6.48 21.67 11.14
C ASP A 197 -5.54 20.72 11.89
N LYS A 198 -6.00 19.49 12.17
CA LYS A 198 -5.18 18.44 12.79
C LYS A 198 -4.06 18.01 11.85
N ALA A 199 -4.40 17.83 10.57
CA ALA A 199 -3.44 17.49 9.52
C ALA A 199 -2.35 18.55 9.40
N ALA A 200 -2.72 19.83 9.37
CA ALA A 200 -1.77 20.94 9.33
C ALA A 200 -0.81 20.92 10.54
N GLY A 201 -1.34 20.75 11.75
CA GLY A 201 -0.51 20.68 12.96
C GLY A 201 0.49 19.51 12.97
N ILE A 202 0.10 18.34 12.43
CA ILE A 202 1.00 17.19 12.31
C ILE A 202 2.08 17.44 11.25
N ALA A 203 1.71 18.03 10.11
CA ALA A 203 2.66 18.40 9.05
C ALA A 203 3.68 19.41 9.56
N ASP A 204 3.24 20.47 10.26
CA ASP A 204 4.12 21.48 10.87
C ASP A 204 5.10 20.86 11.86
N TYR A 205 4.65 19.91 12.69
CA TYR A 205 5.52 19.19 13.61
C TYR A 205 6.56 18.35 12.88
N GLY A 206 6.18 17.69 11.78
CA GLY A 206 7.11 16.93 10.94
C GLY A 206 8.23 17.82 10.38
N HIS A 207 7.89 19.02 9.89
CA HIS A 207 8.87 20.00 9.42
C HIS A 207 9.77 20.50 10.57
N GLN A 208 9.22 20.77 11.74
CA GLN A 208 10.02 21.18 12.89
C GLN A 208 11.09 20.13 13.24
N VAL A 209 10.71 18.85 13.30
CA VAL A 209 11.66 17.75 13.58
C VAL A 209 12.75 17.67 12.50
N TYR A 210 12.38 17.80 11.24
CA TYR A 210 13.34 17.84 10.14
C TYR A 210 14.34 19.00 10.29
N ASP A 211 13.83 20.19 10.58
CA ASP A 211 14.65 21.39 10.76
C ASP A 211 15.61 21.27 11.96
N GLU A 212 15.17 20.63 13.05
CA GLU A 212 16.02 20.32 14.21
C GLU A 212 17.18 19.38 13.81
N VAL A 213 16.92 18.33 13.01
CA VAL A 213 17.96 17.46 12.48
C VAL A 213 18.93 18.23 11.58
N GLN A 214 18.42 19.06 10.66
CA GLN A 214 19.27 19.87 9.78
C GLN A 214 20.12 20.87 10.57
N ALA A 215 19.58 21.45 11.64
CA ALA A 215 20.34 22.35 12.49
C ALA A 215 21.53 21.65 13.18
N VAL A 216 21.34 20.40 13.64
CA VAL A 216 22.43 19.59 14.22
C VAL A 216 23.50 19.29 13.15
N LEU A 217 23.09 18.87 11.95
CA LEU A 217 24.03 18.57 10.85
C LEU A 217 24.83 19.81 10.43
N ASN A 218 24.18 20.95 10.29
CA ASN A 218 24.82 22.23 9.95
C ASN A 218 25.78 22.74 11.05
N GLY A 219 25.47 22.42 12.31
CA GLY A 219 26.31 22.77 13.47
C GLY A 219 27.51 21.84 13.67
N ALA A 220 27.53 20.68 13.03
CA ALA A 220 28.59 19.68 13.19
C ALA A 220 29.94 20.05 12.55
N GLY A 221 29.97 21.10 11.69
CA GLY A 221 31.18 21.55 11.00
C GLY A 221 31.66 20.58 9.91
N ASP A 222 32.94 20.67 9.56
CA ASP A 222 33.58 19.80 8.54
C ASP A 222 33.87 18.39 9.10
N ILE A 223 32.84 17.61 9.36
CA ILE A 223 33.00 16.17 9.67
C ILE A 223 32.95 15.35 8.38
N GLU A 224 33.76 14.29 8.32
CA GLU A 224 33.67 13.34 7.22
C GLU A 224 32.32 12.64 7.26
N LYS A 225 31.58 12.77 6.16
CA LYS A 225 30.24 12.14 6.04
C LYS A 225 30.39 10.63 5.86
N PRO A 226 29.68 9.80 6.62
CA PRO A 226 29.76 8.36 6.47
C PRO A 226 29.23 7.91 5.11
N ARG A 227 29.87 6.91 4.53
CA ARG A 227 29.45 6.23 3.31
C ARG A 227 28.47 5.12 3.68
N VAL A 228 27.25 5.20 3.18
CA VAL A 228 26.14 4.35 3.64
C VAL A 228 25.63 3.48 2.50
N LEU A 229 25.44 2.19 2.78
CA LEU A 229 24.77 1.23 1.90
C LEU A 229 23.43 0.82 2.53
N ILE A 230 22.36 0.87 1.74
CA ILE A 230 21.08 0.26 2.12
C ILE A 230 20.89 -1.04 1.34
N LEU A 231 20.80 -2.16 2.04
CA LEU A 231 20.34 -3.43 1.50
C LEU A 231 18.80 -3.42 1.50
N PHE A 232 18.22 -2.89 0.41
CA PHE A 232 16.78 -2.68 0.30
C PHE A 232 16.00 -4.00 0.28
N ASN A 233 16.45 -4.96 -0.54
CA ASN A 233 15.95 -6.34 -0.53
C ASN A 233 17.14 -7.27 -0.76
N TYR A 234 17.42 -8.10 0.22
CA TYR A 234 18.50 -9.08 0.14
C TYR A 234 17.92 -10.42 0.53
N ALA A 235 17.69 -11.29 -0.44
CA ALA A 235 17.10 -12.62 -0.25
C ALA A 235 17.50 -13.55 -1.40
N ASN A 236 17.61 -14.86 -1.12
CA ASN A 236 17.88 -15.90 -2.11
C ASN A 236 19.12 -15.62 -2.99
N GLY A 237 20.17 -15.04 -2.41
CA GLY A 237 21.41 -14.71 -3.11
C GLY A 237 21.33 -13.47 -4.01
N VAL A 238 20.21 -12.75 -4.03
CA VAL A 238 20.04 -11.50 -4.78
C VAL A 238 20.10 -10.32 -3.84
N ILE A 239 20.97 -9.35 -4.15
CA ILE A 239 21.12 -8.11 -3.38
C ILE A 239 20.54 -6.96 -4.19
N LYS A 240 19.50 -6.31 -3.67
CA LYS A 240 18.99 -5.03 -4.21
C LYS A 240 19.31 -3.92 -3.23
N THR A 241 19.84 -2.81 -3.75
CA THR A 241 20.13 -1.60 -2.96
C THR A 241 19.13 -0.50 -3.26
N SER A 242 19.28 0.64 -2.59
CA SER A 242 18.56 1.88 -2.87
C SER A 242 19.52 2.85 -3.55
N GLY A 243 19.33 3.05 -4.84
CA GLY A 243 20.06 4.06 -5.63
C GLY A 243 19.43 5.45 -5.49
N SER A 244 19.83 6.37 -6.38
CA SER A 244 19.17 7.66 -6.56
C SER A 244 17.71 7.47 -7.01
N ASN A 245 16.90 8.53 -6.83
CA ASN A 245 15.47 8.52 -7.17
C ASN A 245 14.70 7.38 -6.47
N PHE A 246 15.02 7.15 -5.18
CA PHE A 246 14.31 6.26 -4.28
C PHE A 246 14.49 6.71 -2.82
N PHE A 247 13.64 6.26 -1.90
CA PHE A 247 13.62 6.69 -0.49
C PHE A 247 14.96 6.62 0.23
N GLY A 248 15.77 5.58 -0.04
CA GLY A 248 17.06 5.43 0.64
C GLY A 248 18.07 6.54 0.33
N GLN A 249 18.04 7.15 -0.85
CA GLN A 249 18.84 8.31 -1.17
C GLN A 249 18.47 9.46 -0.23
N TYR A 250 17.17 9.75 -0.12
CA TYR A 250 16.67 10.81 0.74
C TYR A 250 17.02 10.56 2.22
N TRP A 251 16.81 9.34 2.72
CA TRP A 251 17.12 9.00 4.11
C TRP A 251 18.59 9.20 4.45
N ILE A 252 19.48 8.77 3.56
CA ILE A 252 20.93 8.90 3.77
C ILE A 252 21.35 10.37 3.76
N GLU A 253 20.93 11.14 2.76
CA GLU A 253 21.36 12.53 2.60
C GLU A 253 20.76 13.45 3.68
N SER A 254 19.49 13.28 4.01
CA SER A 254 18.81 14.08 5.03
C SER A 254 19.35 13.85 6.45
N THR A 255 20.06 12.72 6.66
CA THR A 255 20.74 12.40 7.94
C THR A 255 22.25 12.59 7.88
N GLY A 256 22.77 13.20 6.82
CA GLY A 256 24.17 13.63 6.71
C GLY A 256 25.12 12.57 6.16
N GLY A 257 24.62 11.45 5.61
CA GLY A 257 25.43 10.42 4.96
C GLY A 257 25.68 10.66 3.47
N ILE A 258 26.46 9.77 2.86
CA ILE A 258 26.69 9.67 1.41
C ILE A 258 26.19 8.31 0.96
N ASN A 259 25.22 8.26 0.05
CA ASN A 259 24.77 6.99 -0.52
C ASN A 259 25.83 6.44 -1.48
N VAL A 260 26.39 5.27 -1.19
CA VAL A 260 27.41 4.64 -2.05
C VAL A 260 26.84 4.21 -3.40
N ALA A 261 25.53 4.02 -3.50
CA ALA A 261 24.82 3.61 -4.70
C ALA A 261 24.14 4.79 -5.45
N ALA A 262 24.53 6.05 -5.17
CA ALA A 262 23.89 7.24 -5.75
C ALA A 262 23.97 7.32 -7.28
N ASP A 263 24.95 6.68 -7.91
CA ASP A 263 25.10 6.60 -9.39
C ASP A 263 24.13 5.61 -10.04
N LEU A 264 23.45 4.78 -9.24
CA LEU A 264 22.43 3.85 -9.69
C LEU A 264 21.04 4.45 -9.46
N THR A 265 20.03 3.98 -10.21
CA THR A 265 18.66 4.53 -10.11
C THR A 265 17.67 3.52 -9.57
N GLY A 266 16.78 3.94 -8.70
CA GLY A 266 15.69 3.11 -8.15
C GLY A 266 16.21 2.04 -7.19
N THR A 267 15.78 0.79 -7.39
CA THR A 267 16.20 -0.36 -6.57
C THR A 267 16.98 -1.39 -7.39
N PRO A 268 18.20 -1.05 -7.86
CA PRO A 268 18.99 -1.92 -8.72
C PRO A 268 19.53 -3.14 -7.97
N GLU A 269 19.74 -4.22 -8.73
CA GLU A 269 20.50 -5.36 -8.27
C GLU A 269 22.00 -5.04 -8.30
N ILE A 270 22.71 -5.46 -7.27
CA ILE A 270 24.15 -5.27 -7.10
C ILE A 270 24.82 -6.58 -6.71
N ASN A 271 26.15 -6.61 -6.79
CA ASN A 271 26.95 -7.76 -6.43
C ASN A 271 28.03 -7.44 -5.37
N MET A 272 28.70 -8.47 -4.87
CA MET A 272 29.72 -8.28 -3.83
C MET A 272 30.93 -7.48 -4.32
N GLU A 273 31.26 -7.53 -5.62
CA GLU A 273 32.40 -6.75 -6.18
C GLU A 273 32.13 -5.26 -6.06
N GLN A 274 30.90 -4.81 -6.39
CA GLN A 274 30.50 -3.42 -6.19
C GLN A 274 30.53 -3.02 -4.71
N ILE A 275 30.09 -3.90 -3.82
CA ILE A 275 30.12 -3.65 -2.36
C ILE A 275 31.56 -3.51 -1.86
N TYR A 276 32.50 -4.33 -2.36
CA TYR A 276 33.91 -4.22 -2.01
C TYR A 276 34.54 -2.92 -2.55
N GLU A 277 34.17 -2.49 -3.75
CA GLU A 277 34.62 -1.23 -4.32
C GLU A 277 34.08 -0.02 -3.53
N TRP A 278 32.84 -0.11 -3.12
CA TRP A 278 32.22 0.96 -2.31
C TRP A 278 32.74 0.97 -0.86
N ASP A 279 33.05 -0.17 -0.29
CA ASP A 279 33.53 -0.37 1.10
C ASP A 279 32.80 0.56 2.11
N PRO A 280 31.48 0.39 2.30
CA PRO A 280 30.67 1.32 3.08
C PRO A 280 31.07 1.34 4.57
N ASP A 281 30.93 2.53 5.19
CA ASP A 281 31.13 2.73 6.63
C ASP A 281 29.97 2.20 7.46
N ILE A 282 28.77 2.23 6.91
CA ILE A 282 27.52 1.83 7.56
C ILE A 282 26.67 1.04 6.57
N ILE A 283 26.06 -0.05 7.05
CA ILE A 283 25.08 -0.83 6.29
C ILE A 283 23.75 -0.84 7.04
N TYR A 284 22.65 -0.51 6.33
CA TYR A 284 21.30 -0.74 6.79
C TYR A 284 20.65 -1.86 6.00
N ILE A 285 20.09 -2.84 6.70
CA ILE A 285 19.26 -3.91 6.12
C ILE A 285 17.81 -3.52 6.35
N THR A 286 17.00 -3.42 5.29
CA THR A 286 15.59 -3.11 5.45
C THR A 286 14.79 -4.32 5.95
N ASN A 287 13.57 -4.07 6.40
CA ASN A 287 12.62 -5.10 6.82
C ASN A 287 12.21 -6.08 5.70
N PHE A 288 12.47 -5.77 4.43
CA PHE A 288 12.19 -6.67 3.29
C PHE A 288 13.19 -7.80 3.12
N SER A 289 14.34 -7.73 3.78
CA SER A 289 15.32 -8.81 3.80
C SER A 289 15.06 -9.75 4.97
N PRO A 290 15.15 -11.08 4.81
CA PRO A 290 15.12 -12.02 5.93
C PRO A 290 16.38 -12.01 6.79
N TYR A 291 17.52 -11.51 6.24
CA TYR A 291 18.79 -11.52 6.92
C TYR A 291 18.89 -10.50 8.06
N LEU A 292 19.64 -10.84 9.08
CA LEU A 292 19.96 -10.01 10.24
C LEU A 292 21.42 -9.51 10.15
N PRO A 293 21.82 -8.50 10.94
CA PRO A 293 23.21 -8.06 11.02
C PRO A 293 24.19 -9.20 11.35
N GLU A 294 23.78 -10.14 12.19
CA GLU A 294 24.54 -11.32 12.60
C GLU A 294 24.90 -12.21 11.41
N ASP A 295 24.02 -12.36 10.42
CA ASP A 295 24.30 -13.14 9.22
C ASP A 295 25.47 -12.57 8.40
N LEU A 296 25.64 -11.24 8.41
CA LEU A 296 26.77 -10.58 7.79
C LEU A 296 28.03 -10.67 8.65
N TYR A 297 27.90 -10.50 9.98
CA TYR A 297 29.05 -10.62 10.90
C TYR A 297 29.63 -12.03 10.95
N ASP A 298 28.76 -13.04 11.00
CA ASP A 298 29.14 -14.44 11.06
C ASP A 298 29.43 -15.04 9.67
N ASN A 299 29.22 -14.23 8.61
CA ASN A 299 29.43 -14.60 7.21
C ASN A 299 28.72 -15.89 6.80
N THR A 300 27.45 -16.04 7.22
CA THR A 300 26.66 -17.28 7.05
C THR A 300 25.93 -17.36 5.71
N ILE A 301 25.92 -16.28 4.91
CA ILE A 301 25.17 -16.21 3.67
C ILE A 301 25.97 -16.86 2.55
N GLU A 302 25.50 -18.00 2.06
CA GLU A 302 26.18 -18.77 1.03
C GLU A 302 26.41 -17.94 -0.25
N GLY A 303 27.63 -18.00 -0.79
CA GLY A 303 28.03 -17.30 -2.00
C GLY A 303 28.40 -15.83 -1.83
N HIS A 304 28.28 -15.26 -0.61
CA HIS A 304 28.61 -13.87 -0.34
C HIS A 304 29.59 -13.77 0.84
N ASP A 305 30.75 -13.16 0.62
CA ASP A 305 31.77 -12.96 1.67
C ASP A 305 31.74 -11.49 2.17
N TRP A 306 31.18 -11.29 3.34
CA TRP A 306 31.06 -9.99 3.99
C TRP A 306 32.27 -9.66 4.89
N SER A 307 33.15 -10.59 5.14
CA SER A 307 34.22 -10.48 6.13
C SER A 307 35.22 -9.36 5.84
N SER A 308 35.35 -8.94 4.56
CA SER A 308 36.27 -7.87 4.16
C SER A 308 35.67 -6.47 4.23
N VAL A 309 34.33 -6.33 4.31
CA VAL A 309 33.60 -5.05 4.27
C VAL A 309 33.81 -4.26 5.56
N LYS A 310 34.15 -2.97 5.46
CA LYS A 310 34.45 -2.09 6.60
C LYS A 310 33.33 -2.04 7.64
N ALA A 311 32.09 -1.81 7.20
CA ALA A 311 30.94 -1.76 8.11
C ALA A 311 30.78 -3.04 8.92
N VAL A 312 31.04 -4.21 8.32
CA VAL A 312 30.96 -5.51 9.00
C VAL A 312 32.07 -5.65 10.02
N LYS A 313 33.33 -5.32 9.65
CA LYS A 313 34.49 -5.36 10.57
C LYS A 313 34.32 -4.45 11.77
N GLU A 314 33.69 -3.30 11.57
CA GLU A 314 33.50 -2.28 12.62
C GLU A 314 32.19 -2.45 13.41
N GLY A 315 31.38 -3.48 13.10
CA GLY A 315 30.11 -3.73 13.80
C GLY A 315 29.03 -2.67 13.51
N LYS A 316 29.07 -2.06 12.33
CA LYS A 316 28.17 -0.97 11.91
C LYS A 316 27.13 -1.45 10.88
N VAL A 317 26.53 -2.59 11.12
CA VAL A 317 25.41 -3.12 10.36
C VAL A 317 24.16 -3.06 11.22
N TYR A 318 23.10 -2.46 10.70
CA TYR A 318 21.85 -2.24 11.42
C TYR A 318 20.67 -2.79 10.64
N LYS A 319 19.66 -3.26 11.35
CA LYS A 319 18.41 -3.76 10.78
C LYS A 319 17.27 -2.80 11.06
N PHE A 320 16.51 -2.42 10.02
CA PHE A 320 15.22 -1.79 10.25
C PHE A 320 14.24 -2.83 10.78
N PRO A 321 13.66 -2.64 11.96
CA PRO A 321 12.60 -3.52 12.46
C PRO A 321 11.41 -3.51 11.51
N LEU A 322 10.69 -4.64 11.43
CA LEU A 322 9.52 -4.77 10.53
C LEU A 322 8.50 -3.65 10.77
N GLY A 323 8.29 -3.27 12.03
CA GLY A 323 7.41 -2.17 12.39
C GLY A 323 7.91 -0.77 12.04
N MET A 324 9.21 -0.58 11.79
CA MET A 324 9.77 0.72 11.39
C MET A 324 9.55 1.05 9.89
N TYR A 325 9.07 0.10 9.11
CA TYR A 325 8.54 0.39 7.78
C TYR A 325 7.51 1.54 7.78
N LEU A 326 6.99 1.84 8.94
CA LEU A 326 5.96 2.82 9.22
C LEU A 326 6.49 4.09 9.86
N SER A 327 7.78 4.16 10.12
CA SER A 327 8.36 5.26 10.86
C SER A 327 8.95 6.37 10.01
N LEU A 328 8.21 6.84 9.00
CA LEU A 328 8.31 8.23 8.60
C LEU A 328 7.98 9.19 9.77
N ILE A 329 7.54 8.64 10.90
CA ILE A 329 7.09 9.36 12.10
C ILE A 329 8.16 9.38 13.21
N HIS A 330 9.31 8.73 13.02
CA HIS A 330 10.38 8.65 14.02
C HIS A 330 11.70 9.25 13.52
N ILE A 331 11.63 10.22 12.64
CA ILE A 331 12.80 11.08 12.36
C ILE A 331 12.91 12.13 13.45
#